data_1fe2cac9225f1ba101c43b081cb7a768
#
_entry.id   1fe2cac9225f1ba101c43b081cb7a768
#
_cell.length_a   1.000
_cell.length_b   1.000
_cell.length_c   1.000
_cell.angle_alpha   90.00
_cell.angle_beta   90.00
_cell.angle_gamma   90.00
#
_symmetry.space_group_name_H-M   'P 1'
#
loop_
_entity.id
_entity.type
_entity.pdbx_description
1 polymer ?
#
loop_
_entity_poly.entity_id
_entity_poly.type
_entity_poly.pdbx_seq_one_letter_code
_entity_poly.pdbx_strand_id
1 'polypeptide(L)'
;LDSDKLKDEYELKKGKMNTLIDEYSAVHYQCQNNINKTQSIVSHINYLNQELKDQQEIFQLAEIVSGKNNKNLTLENFVLIYYLDQIIAQANLRLATMSDNRYQLIRREAVSYGLSGLEIDVFDLHSNKSRHISSLSGGETFQSSLALALGLSEIVQ
;
A
#
# COMPACT_ATOMS: atom_id res chain seq x y z
N LEU A 1 -5.63 -68.65 -59.24
CA LEU A 1 -4.67 -67.52 -59.42
C LEU A 1 -5.30 -66.17 -59.10
N ASP A 2 -6.63 -65.98 -59.18
CA ASP A 2 -7.27 -64.72 -58.83
C ASP A 2 -7.71 -64.62 -57.35
N SER A 3 -7.99 -65.76 -56.72
CA SER A 3 -8.41 -65.86 -55.31
C SER A 3 -7.29 -65.51 -54.35
N ASP A 4 -6.02 -65.84 -54.64
CA ASP A 4 -4.90 -65.55 -53.72
C ASP A 4 -4.51 -64.07 -53.78
N LYS A 5 -4.57 -63.45 -54.91
CA LYS A 5 -4.38 -61.98 -55.04
C LYS A 5 -5.46 -61.18 -54.32
N LEU A 6 -6.69 -61.61 -54.34
CA LEU A 6 -7.79 -60.98 -53.64
C LEU A 6 -7.66 -61.14 -52.14
N LYS A 7 -7.15 -62.24 -51.64
CA LYS A 7 -6.84 -62.45 -50.22
C LYS A 7 -5.70 -61.55 -49.75
N ASP A 8 -4.63 -61.46 -50.52
CA ASP A 8 -3.50 -60.59 -50.20
C ASP A 8 -3.89 -59.14 -50.18
N GLU A 9 -4.71 -58.68 -51.13
CA GLU A 9 -5.24 -57.31 -51.13
C GLU A 9 -6.18 -57.02 -49.95
N TYR A 10 -7.01 -57.99 -49.57
CA TYR A 10 -7.88 -57.88 -48.41
C TYR A 10 -7.07 -57.78 -47.10
N GLU A 11 -6.07 -58.63 -46.88
CA GLU A 11 -5.25 -58.55 -45.68
C GLU A 11 -4.42 -57.24 -45.63
N LEU A 12 -3.92 -56.77 -46.76
CA LEU A 12 -3.23 -55.47 -46.82
C LEU A 12 -4.18 -54.31 -46.46
N LYS A 13 -5.38 -54.30 -46.99
CA LYS A 13 -6.39 -53.24 -46.65
C LYS A 13 -6.82 -53.33 -45.19
N LYS A 14 -7.00 -54.52 -44.65
CA LYS A 14 -7.33 -54.74 -43.26
C LYS A 14 -6.20 -54.30 -42.33
N GLY A 15 -4.93 -54.56 -42.68
CA GLY A 15 -3.79 -54.06 -41.95
C GLY A 15 -3.73 -52.54 -41.93
N LYS A 16 -3.93 -51.85 -43.09
CA LYS A 16 -4.00 -50.40 -43.15
C LYS A 16 -5.14 -49.82 -42.36
N MET A 17 -6.30 -50.47 -42.34
CA MET A 17 -7.44 -50.05 -41.57
C MET A 17 -7.17 -50.12 -40.05
N ASN A 18 -6.53 -51.18 -39.57
CA ASN A 18 -6.15 -51.32 -38.16
C ASN A 18 -5.16 -50.24 -37.72
N THR A 19 -4.12 -49.98 -38.54
CA THR A 19 -3.16 -48.89 -38.24
C THR A 19 -3.86 -47.50 -38.18
N LEU A 20 -4.77 -47.22 -39.09
CA LEU A 20 -5.57 -45.97 -39.05
C LEU A 20 -6.46 -45.86 -37.81
N ILE A 21 -7.06 -46.95 -37.37
CA ILE A 21 -7.85 -46.99 -36.12
C ILE A 21 -6.98 -46.71 -34.91
N ASP A 22 -5.78 -47.28 -34.86
CA ASP A 22 -4.83 -47.07 -33.75
C ASP A 22 -4.34 -45.63 -33.73
N GLU A 23 -3.97 -45.07 -34.88
CA GLU A 23 -3.58 -43.66 -35.03
C GLU A 23 -4.71 -42.72 -34.62
N TYR A 24 -5.94 -42.96 -35.09
CA TYR A 24 -7.13 -42.16 -34.70
C TYR A 24 -7.35 -42.20 -33.21
N SER A 25 -7.26 -43.40 -32.61
CA SER A 25 -7.48 -43.57 -31.16
C SER A 25 -6.44 -42.81 -30.34
N ALA A 26 -5.17 -42.85 -30.77
CA ALA A 26 -4.07 -42.13 -30.13
C ALA A 26 -4.28 -40.59 -30.22
N VAL A 27 -4.63 -40.07 -31.41
CA VAL A 27 -4.89 -38.65 -31.60
C VAL A 27 -6.12 -38.21 -30.84
N HIS A 28 -7.18 -39.01 -30.84
CA HIS A 28 -8.40 -38.71 -30.09
C HIS A 28 -8.12 -38.62 -28.58
N TYR A 29 -7.38 -39.55 -28.04
CA TYR A 29 -6.95 -39.55 -26.62
C TYR A 29 -6.11 -38.32 -26.28
N GLN A 30 -5.14 -37.97 -27.14
CA GLN A 30 -4.33 -36.75 -26.95
C GLN A 30 -5.19 -35.49 -26.99
N CYS A 31 -6.15 -35.42 -27.93
CA CYS A 31 -7.06 -34.28 -28.03
C CYS A 31 -7.91 -34.12 -26.76
N GLN A 32 -8.53 -35.20 -26.26
CA GLN A 32 -9.30 -35.18 -25.01
C GLN A 32 -8.44 -34.77 -23.81
N ASN A 33 -7.24 -35.30 -23.71
CA ASN A 33 -6.31 -34.95 -22.63
C ASN A 33 -5.92 -33.46 -22.68
N ASN A 34 -5.68 -32.93 -23.87
CA ASN A 34 -5.37 -31.51 -24.04
C ASN A 34 -6.56 -30.60 -23.72
N ILE A 35 -7.78 -30.99 -24.09
CA ILE A 35 -9.01 -30.28 -23.70
C ILE A 35 -9.13 -30.23 -22.18
N ASN A 36 -8.98 -31.35 -21.48
CA ASN A 36 -9.09 -31.42 -20.03
C ASN A 36 -7.99 -30.55 -19.35
N LYS A 37 -6.75 -30.62 -19.85
CA LYS A 37 -5.65 -29.76 -19.34
C LYS A 37 -5.94 -28.29 -19.55
N THR A 38 -6.45 -27.92 -20.73
CA THR A 38 -6.80 -26.52 -21.04
C THR A 38 -7.91 -26.00 -20.12
N GLN A 39 -8.93 -26.80 -19.89
CA GLN A 39 -10.02 -26.44 -18.96
C GLN A 39 -9.49 -26.25 -17.53
N SER A 40 -8.61 -27.13 -17.07
CA SER A 40 -7.96 -27.00 -15.76
C SER A 40 -7.12 -25.72 -15.67
N ILE A 41 -6.34 -25.39 -16.68
CA ILE A 41 -5.54 -24.17 -16.75
C ILE A 41 -6.45 -22.93 -16.68
N VAL A 42 -7.53 -22.90 -17.47
CA VAL A 42 -8.47 -21.78 -17.48
C VAL A 42 -9.12 -21.60 -16.09
N SER A 43 -9.51 -22.69 -15.43
CA SER A 43 -10.09 -22.60 -14.08
C SER A 43 -9.09 -22.03 -13.06
N HIS A 44 -7.82 -22.47 -13.12
CA HIS A 44 -6.78 -21.94 -12.24
C HIS A 44 -6.46 -20.45 -12.51
N ILE A 45 -6.43 -20.04 -13.78
CA ILE A 45 -6.26 -18.63 -14.15
C ILE A 45 -7.40 -17.76 -13.59
N ASN A 46 -8.64 -18.23 -13.73
CA ASN A 46 -9.79 -17.51 -13.19
C ASN A 46 -9.75 -17.39 -11.67
N TYR A 47 -9.37 -18.47 -10.99
CA TYR A 47 -9.16 -18.46 -9.54
C TYR A 47 -8.07 -17.45 -9.12
N LEU A 48 -6.90 -17.49 -9.78
CA LEU A 48 -5.80 -16.56 -9.50
C LEU A 48 -6.19 -15.10 -9.76
N ASN A 49 -6.93 -14.83 -10.83
CA ASN A 49 -7.40 -13.48 -11.13
C ASN A 49 -8.37 -12.96 -10.06
N GLN A 50 -9.21 -13.82 -9.51
CA GLN A 50 -10.11 -13.45 -8.41
C GLN A 50 -9.32 -13.15 -7.13
N GLU A 51 -8.39 -14.02 -6.75
CA GLU A 51 -7.51 -13.81 -5.59
C GLU A 51 -6.70 -12.50 -5.72
N LEU A 52 -6.13 -12.25 -6.89
CA LEU A 52 -5.39 -11.01 -7.14
C LEU A 52 -6.27 -9.76 -6.98
N LYS A 53 -7.52 -9.83 -7.45
CA LYS A 53 -8.47 -8.73 -7.32
C LYS A 53 -8.83 -8.47 -5.86
N ASP A 54 -9.08 -9.53 -5.08
CA ASP A 54 -9.43 -9.43 -3.67
C ASP A 54 -8.25 -8.89 -2.82
N GLN A 55 -7.01 -9.24 -3.20
CA GLN A 55 -5.81 -8.73 -2.53
C GLN A 55 -5.46 -7.29 -2.92
N GLN A 56 -5.87 -6.81 -4.08
CA GLN A 56 -5.51 -5.48 -4.58
C GLN A 56 -5.97 -4.36 -3.64
N GLU A 57 -7.15 -4.48 -3.05
CA GLU A 57 -7.68 -3.49 -2.10
C GLU A 57 -6.84 -3.45 -0.81
N ILE A 58 -6.39 -4.61 -0.34
CA ILE A 58 -5.51 -4.70 0.84
C ILE A 58 -4.15 -4.07 0.54
N PHE A 59 -3.58 -4.33 -0.63
CA PHE A 59 -2.32 -3.71 -1.06
C PHE A 59 -2.43 -2.19 -1.16
N GLN A 60 -3.51 -1.67 -1.75
CA GLN A 60 -3.75 -0.23 -1.84
C GLN A 60 -3.88 0.40 -0.45
N LEU A 61 -4.62 -0.23 0.46
CA LEU A 61 -4.73 0.22 1.83
C LEU A 61 -3.36 0.24 2.54
N ALA A 62 -2.56 -0.83 2.39
CA ALA A 62 -1.22 -0.90 2.96
C ALA A 62 -0.29 0.20 2.41
N GLU A 63 -0.37 0.52 1.14
CA GLU A 63 0.38 1.61 0.52
C GLU A 63 -0.03 2.98 1.09
N ILE A 64 -1.34 3.23 1.23
CA ILE A 64 -1.86 4.48 1.81
C ILE A 64 -1.39 4.62 3.26
N VAL A 65 -1.51 3.58 4.07
CA VAL A 65 -1.11 3.56 5.48
C VAL A 65 0.39 3.74 5.66
N SER A 66 1.21 3.18 4.75
CA SER A 66 2.68 3.31 4.78
C SER A 66 3.20 4.66 4.29
N GLY A 67 2.32 5.57 3.86
CA GLY A 67 2.70 6.91 3.42
C GLY A 67 2.83 7.10 1.92
N LYS A 68 2.53 6.08 1.11
CA LYS A 68 2.44 6.22 -0.35
C LYS A 68 1.11 6.85 -0.76
N ASN A 69 0.86 8.04 -0.26
CA ASN A 69 -0.34 8.83 -0.53
C ASN A 69 0.05 10.25 -0.99
N ASN A 70 -0.92 11.04 -1.43
CA ASN A 70 -0.69 12.39 -1.96
C ASN A 70 0.01 13.35 -0.99
N LYS A 71 -0.02 13.06 0.31
CA LYS A 71 0.62 13.86 1.36
C LYS A 71 1.96 13.29 1.83
N ASN A 72 2.38 12.13 1.33
CA ASN A 72 3.56 11.37 1.79
C ASN A 72 3.60 11.19 3.32
N LEU A 73 2.43 10.96 3.91
CA LEU A 73 2.24 10.90 5.35
C LEU A 73 1.77 9.52 5.76
N THR A 74 2.50 8.87 6.67
CA THR A 74 2.07 7.59 7.26
C THR A 74 0.87 7.79 8.18
N LEU A 75 0.10 6.73 8.41
CA LEU A 75 -1.01 6.76 9.37
C LEU A 75 -0.52 7.13 10.79
N GLU A 76 0.65 6.62 11.18
CA GLU A 76 1.27 6.95 12.46
C GLU A 76 1.51 8.46 12.59
N ASN A 77 2.18 9.06 11.61
CA ASN A 77 2.42 10.51 11.62
C ASN A 77 1.12 11.31 11.58
N PHE A 78 0.11 10.84 10.86
CA PHE A 78 -1.19 11.50 10.82
C PHE A 78 -1.84 11.56 12.22
N VAL A 79 -1.79 10.46 12.97
CA VAL A 79 -2.30 10.41 14.35
C VAL A 79 -1.47 11.30 15.28
N LEU A 80 -0.14 11.24 15.17
CA LEU A 80 0.76 12.06 15.98
C LEU A 80 0.57 13.56 15.72
N ILE A 81 0.37 13.96 14.47
CA ILE A 81 0.07 15.34 14.09
C ILE A 81 -1.21 15.82 14.76
N TYR A 82 -2.28 15.02 14.76
CA TYR A 82 -3.54 15.38 15.39
C TYR A 82 -3.34 15.67 16.89
N TYR A 83 -2.62 14.80 17.61
CA TYR A 83 -2.35 15.04 19.03
C TYR A 83 -1.41 16.23 19.25
N LEU A 84 -0.39 16.40 18.42
CA LEU A 84 0.52 17.54 18.51
C LEU A 84 -0.20 18.86 18.34
N ASP A 85 -1.13 18.96 17.37
CA ASP A 85 -1.93 20.18 17.17
C ASP A 85 -2.79 20.48 18.41
N GLN A 86 -3.36 19.47 19.07
CA GLN A 86 -4.09 19.65 20.34
C GLN A 86 -3.17 20.12 21.47
N ILE A 87 -1.99 19.51 21.61
CA ILE A 87 -0.99 19.89 22.61
C ILE A 87 -0.53 21.34 22.40
N ILE A 88 -0.22 21.72 21.17
CA ILE A 88 0.18 23.08 20.81
C ILE A 88 -0.92 24.09 21.15
N ALA A 89 -2.18 23.76 20.86
CA ALA A 89 -3.29 24.64 21.20
C ALA A 89 -3.37 24.89 22.71
N GLN A 90 -3.28 23.85 23.54
CA GLN A 90 -3.25 23.97 24.98
C GLN A 90 -1.99 24.66 25.53
N ALA A 91 -0.84 24.38 24.93
CA ALA A 91 0.43 25.02 25.28
C ALA A 91 0.37 26.55 25.02
N ASN A 92 -0.22 26.96 23.88
CA ASN A 92 -0.31 28.36 23.51
C ASN A 92 -1.15 29.20 24.51
N LEU A 93 -2.18 28.61 25.11
CA LEU A 93 -2.96 29.30 26.15
C LEU A 93 -2.08 29.71 27.35
N ARG A 94 -1.14 28.82 27.73
CA ARG A 94 -0.21 29.07 28.82
C ARG A 94 0.96 29.96 28.42
N LEU A 95 1.50 29.71 27.24
CA LEU A 95 2.62 30.48 26.68
C LEU A 95 2.24 31.95 26.49
N ALA A 96 1.02 32.22 26.06
CA ALA A 96 0.52 33.57 25.95
C ALA A 96 0.63 34.36 27.27
N THR A 97 0.27 33.72 28.37
CA THR A 97 0.39 34.34 29.73
C THR A 97 1.84 34.50 30.17
N MET A 98 2.71 33.48 29.89
CA MET A 98 4.11 33.49 30.32
C MET A 98 4.98 34.43 29.51
N SER A 99 4.63 34.67 28.24
CA SER A 99 5.42 35.48 27.29
C SER A 99 4.80 36.87 27.03
N ASP A 100 3.77 37.25 27.77
CA ASP A 100 3.01 38.46 27.57
C ASP A 100 2.49 38.58 26.11
N ASN A 101 1.91 37.49 25.58
CA ASN A 101 1.43 37.31 24.21
C ASN A 101 2.48 37.53 23.12
N ARG A 102 3.76 37.39 23.44
CA ARG A 102 4.82 37.61 22.45
C ARG A 102 5.02 36.43 21.50
N TYR A 103 4.89 35.20 22.02
CA TYR A 103 5.20 33.97 21.25
C TYR A 103 4.00 33.06 21.12
N GLN A 104 3.91 32.42 19.94
CA GLN A 104 2.97 31.37 19.66
C GLN A 104 3.69 30.19 19.02
N LEU A 105 3.48 29.00 19.55
CA LEU A 105 3.96 27.77 18.94
C LEU A 105 3.07 27.41 17.74
N ILE A 106 3.69 27.04 16.65
CA ILE A 106 3.03 26.59 15.43
C ILE A 106 3.69 25.31 14.95
N ARG A 107 2.89 24.38 14.46
CA ARG A 107 3.45 23.22 13.78
C ARG A 107 3.88 23.62 12.38
N ARG A 108 5.09 23.18 11.99
CA ARG A 108 5.54 23.35 10.60
C ARG A 108 4.80 22.38 9.71
N GLU A 109 4.14 22.88 8.67
CA GLU A 109 3.55 22.01 7.66
C GLU A 109 4.64 21.28 6.89
N ALA A 110 4.46 19.96 6.68
CA ALA A 110 5.37 19.15 5.91
C ALA A 110 5.28 19.53 4.42
N VAL A 111 6.18 20.38 3.97
CA VAL A 111 6.22 20.85 2.58
C VAL A 111 7.18 20.01 1.73
N SER A 112 7.99 19.11 2.36
CA SER A 112 9.08 18.40 1.69
C SER A 112 9.16 16.94 2.07
N TYR A 113 9.64 16.12 1.14
CA TYR A 113 9.96 14.72 1.35
C TYR A 113 10.91 14.55 2.55
N GLY A 114 10.53 13.75 3.54
CA GLY A 114 11.37 13.43 4.70
C GLY A 114 11.08 14.23 5.98
N LEU A 115 10.14 15.18 5.97
CA LEU A 115 9.65 15.84 7.17
C LEU A 115 8.47 15.03 7.73
N SER A 116 8.51 14.77 9.04
CA SER A 116 7.45 14.00 9.73
C SER A 116 6.16 14.81 9.92
N GLY A 117 6.22 16.14 9.71
CA GLY A 117 5.16 17.06 10.03
C GLY A 117 4.97 17.31 11.54
N LEU A 118 5.95 16.88 12.34
CA LEU A 118 5.97 17.01 13.80
C LEU A 118 6.91 18.12 14.28
N GLU A 119 7.50 18.88 13.37
CA GLU A 119 8.40 19.98 13.66
C GLU A 119 7.60 21.19 14.21
N ILE A 120 8.16 21.83 15.22
CA ILE A 120 7.55 23.01 15.86
C ILE A 120 8.39 24.24 15.53
N ASP A 121 7.71 25.28 15.08
CA ASP A 121 8.24 26.62 14.95
C ASP A 121 7.61 27.55 15.97
N VAL A 122 8.23 28.70 16.16
CA VAL A 122 7.70 29.78 17.00
C VAL A 122 7.39 30.99 16.14
N PHE A 123 6.20 31.47 16.25
CA PHE A 123 5.79 32.73 15.65
C PHE A 123 5.96 33.84 16.69
N ASP A 124 6.78 34.84 16.38
CA ASP A 124 6.99 36.01 17.21
C ASP A 124 6.04 37.13 16.73
N LEU A 125 5.06 37.44 17.55
CA LEU A 125 4.02 38.43 17.24
C LEU A 125 4.56 39.88 17.15
N HIS A 126 5.68 40.19 17.83
CA HIS A 126 6.31 41.50 17.73
C HIS A 126 7.03 41.72 16.42
N SER A 127 7.77 40.69 15.95
CA SER A 127 8.51 40.78 14.68
C SER A 127 7.69 40.31 13.48
N ASN A 128 6.53 39.69 13.72
CA ASN A 128 5.65 39.09 12.72
C ASN A 128 6.40 38.06 11.82
N LYS A 129 7.27 37.25 12.46
CA LYS A 129 8.09 36.24 11.77
C LYS A 129 8.04 34.90 12.48
N SER A 130 8.03 33.83 11.67
CA SER A 130 8.26 32.47 12.18
C SER A 130 9.75 32.16 12.21
N ARG A 131 10.18 31.43 13.23
CA ARG A 131 11.54 30.89 13.36
C ARG A 131 11.52 29.52 14.00
N HIS A 132 12.53 28.74 13.75
CA HIS A 132 12.65 27.41 14.35
C HIS A 132 12.76 27.51 15.89
N ILE A 133 12.13 26.59 16.61
CA ILE A 133 12.11 26.56 18.08
C ILE A 133 13.52 26.58 18.68
N SER A 134 14.52 25.99 18.00
CA SER A 134 15.91 25.98 18.45
C SER A 134 16.58 27.37 18.44
N SER A 135 15.95 28.38 17.83
CA SER A 135 16.47 29.75 17.79
C SER A 135 16.06 30.59 19.02
N LEU A 136 15.31 30.01 19.95
CA LEU A 136 14.88 30.67 21.17
C LEU A 136 16.04 30.85 22.14
N SER A 137 16.00 31.94 22.92
CA SER A 137 16.90 32.13 24.06
C SER A 137 16.59 31.14 25.19
N GLY A 138 17.50 30.99 26.15
CA GLY A 138 17.32 30.04 27.26
C GLY A 138 16.02 30.26 28.05
N GLY A 139 15.67 31.52 28.33
CA GLY A 139 14.40 31.85 29.01
C GLY A 139 13.16 31.55 28.17
N GLU A 140 13.18 31.90 26.89
CA GLU A 140 12.10 31.61 25.93
C GLU A 140 11.92 30.09 25.72
N THR A 141 13.03 29.35 25.65
CA THR A 141 13.02 27.87 25.58
C THR A 141 12.40 27.28 26.82
N PHE A 142 12.74 27.77 28.00
CA PHE A 142 12.16 27.30 29.26
C PHE A 142 10.62 27.52 29.29
N GLN A 143 10.17 28.72 28.95
CA GLN A 143 8.73 29.05 28.90
C GLN A 143 8.00 28.15 27.91
N SER A 144 8.54 27.98 26.70
CA SER A 144 7.96 27.15 25.64
C SER A 144 7.91 25.66 26.04
N SER A 145 8.98 25.16 26.63
CA SER A 145 9.06 23.76 27.11
C SER A 145 8.08 23.49 28.25
N LEU A 146 7.96 24.42 29.19
CA LEU A 146 7.02 24.32 30.30
C LEU A 146 5.58 24.37 29.78
N ALA A 147 5.28 25.27 28.84
CA ALA A 147 3.96 25.36 28.24
C ALA A 147 3.56 24.09 27.49
N LEU A 148 4.50 23.50 26.72
CA LEU A 148 4.31 22.21 26.03
C LEU A 148 4.08 21.05 27.01
N ALA A 149 4.86 20.98 28.09
CA ALA A 149 4.70 19.93 29.10
C ALA A 149 3.33 20.00 29.78
N LEU A 150 2.88 21.21 30.11
CA LEU A 150 1.55 21.43 30.69
C LEU A 150 0.41 21.15 29.67
N GLY A 151 0.61 21.52 28.39
CA GLY A 151 -0.31 21.20 27.32
C GLY A 151 -0.44 19.70 27.07
N LEU A 152 0.68 18.98 27.09
CA LEU A 152 0.69 17.53 27.00
C LEU A 152 -0.05 16.87 28.18
N SER A 153 0.20 17.34 29.39
CA SER A 153 -0.48 16.80 30.59
C SER A 153 -2.00 16.94 30.52
N GLU A 154 -2.50 17.98 29.88
CA GLU A 154 -3.95 18.23 29.73
C GLU A 154 -4.60 17.27 28.71
N ILE A 155 -3.86 16.89 27.67
CA ILE A 155 -4.38 16.00 26.60
C ILE A 155 -4.35 14.53 27.02
N VAL A 156 -3.43 14.16 27.92
CA VAL A 156 -3.23 12.75 28.38
C VAL A 156 -4.15 12.38 29.56
N GLN A 157 -4.72 13.35 30.25
CA GLN A 157 -5.69 13.13 31.34
C GLN A 157 -7.09 12.84 30.78
#